data_57252e6692b39c6f6b80fb8caae6306a
#
_entry.id   57252e6692b39c6f6b80fb8caae6306a
#
_cell.length_a   1.000
_cell.length_b   1.000
_cell.length_c   1.000
_cell.angle_alpha   90.00
_cell.angle_beta   90.00
_cell.angle_gamma   90.00
#
_symmetry.space_group_name_H-M   'P 1'
#
loop_
_entity.id
_entity.type
_entity.pdbx_description
1 polymer ?
#
loop_
_entity_poly.entity_id
_entity_poly.type
_entity_poly.pdbx_seq_one_letter_code
_entity_poly.pdbx_strand_id
1 'polypeptide(L)'
;SYWITLAITLILLMAIVVYTFGSFYKITKDDVIVMGETTTKELSEQVQNFLMRGYETLEVTADSVEYMVSEGMSPKEIEYFLTTESNKFAERISEDFTGIYGWVNGTYVDGWGWVPDADYVPQKRIWYTMAMENKENGVTLIPPYVDAQTGNIIVSVSKVLNDGESVLALDITP
;
A
#
# COMPACT_ATOMS: atom_id res chain seq x y z
N SER A 1 -47.20 -13.30 -55.72
CA SER A 1 -45.75 -13.02 -55.74
C SER A 1 -45.31 -11.91 -54.79
N TYR A 2 -46.09 -10.83 -54.61
CA TYR A 2 -45.77 -9.72 -53.70
C TYR A 2 -45.52 -10.17 -52.22
N TRP A 3 -46.36 -11.02 -51.70
CA TRP A 3 -46.26 -11.55 -50.33
C TRP A 3 -45.00 -12.42 -50.13
N ILE A 4 -44.56 -13.11 -51.16
CA ILE A 4 -43.34 -13.93 -51.11
C ILE A 4 -42.09 -13.04 -51.05
N THR A 5 -42.09 -11.99 -51.85
CA THR A 5 -40.98 -11.03 -51.85
C THR A 5 -40.91 -10.30 -50.49
N LEU A 6 -42.04 -9.89 -49.94
CA LEU A 6 -42.10 -9.26 -48.62
C LEU A 6 -41.60 -10.19 -47.52
N ALA A 7 -41.99 -11.47 -47.55
CA ALA A 7 -41.52 -12.45 -46.58
C ALA A 7 -40.00 -12.69 -46.67
N ILE A 8 -39.45 -12.78 -47.88
CA ILE A 8 -37.99 -12.95 -48.11
C ILE A 8 -37.21 -11.74 -47.58
N THR A 9 -37.68 -10.51 -47.87
CA THR A 9 -37.01 -9.30 -47.39
C THR A 9 -37.06 -9.19 -45.86
N LEU A 10 -38.14 -9.60 -45.22
CA LEU A 10 -38.29 -9.60 -43.79
C LEU A 10 -37.33 -10.62 -43.12
N ILE A 11 -37.18 -11.81 -43.70
CA ILE A 11 -36.27 -12.85 -43.24
C ILE A 11 -34.79 -12.37 -43.38
N LEU A 12 -34.44 -11.75 -44.50
CA LEU A 12 -33.11 -11.20 -44.71
C LEU A 12 -32.79 -10.08 -43.70
N LEU A 13 -33.73 -9.17 -43.48
CA LEU A 13 -33.59 -8.13 -42.46
C LEU A 13 -33.38 -8.71 -41.07
N MET A 14 -34.18 -9.71 -40.68
CA MET A 14 -34.03 -10.41 -39.40
C MET A 14 -32.65 -11.09 -39.29
N ALA A 15 -32.19 -11.75 -40.33
CA ALA A 15 -30.89 -12.40 -40.35
C ALA A 15 -29.74 -11.38 -40.17
N ILE A 16 -29.81 -10.22 -40.82
CA ILE A 16 -28.86 -9.15 -40.66
C ILE A 16 -28.85 -8.60 -39.23
N VAL A 17 -30.02 -8.36 -38.64
CA VAL A 17 -30.16 -7.87 -37.28
C VAL A 17 -29.58 -8.87 -36.27
N VAL A 18 -29.88 -10.16 -36.43
CA VAL A 18 -29.33 -11.19 -35.54
C VAL A 18 -27.82 -11.30 -35.67
N TYR A 19 -27.30 -11.25 -36.90
CA TYR A 19 -25.86 -11.30 -37.16
C TYR A 19 -25.12 -10.07 -36.57
N THR A 20 -25.63 -8.87 -36.83
CA THR A 20 -25.01 -7.63 -36.33
C THR A 20 -25.07 -7.56 -34.80
N PHE A 21 -26.19 -7.95 -34.18
CA PHE A 21 -26.33 -8.00 -32.74
C PHE A 21 -25.36 -9.02 -32.10
N GLY A 22 -25.27 -10.22 -32.68
CA GLY A 22 -24.33 -11.25 -32.21
C GLY A 22 -22.89 -10.85 -32.33
N SER A 23 -22.50 -10.22 -33.45
CA SER A 23 -21.15 -9.68 -33.66
C SER A 23 -20.85 -8.55 -32.67
N PHE A 24 -21.76 -7.61 -32.50
CA PHE A 24 -21.60 -6.50 -31.55
C PHE A 24 -21.48 -7.01 -30.11
N TYR A 25 -22.33 -7.95 -29.70
CA TYR A 25 -22.28 -8.54 -28.37
C TYR A 25 -20.93 -9.24 -28.09
N LYS A 26 -20.43 -9.99 -29.06
CA LYS A 26 -19.14 -10.67 -28.94
C LYS A 26 -17.98 -9.68 -28.80
N ILE A 27 -17.91 -8.68 -29.69
CA ILE A 27 -16.87 -7.64 -29.64
C ILE A 27 -16.91 -6.90 -28.30
N THR A 28 -18.09 -6.45 -27.88
CA THR A 28 -18.22 -5.71 -26.61
C THR A 28 -17.82 -6.56 -25.41
N LYS A 29 -18.17 -7.86 -25.40
CA LYS A 29 -17.79 -8.76 -24.31
C LYS A 29 -16.29 -8.97 -24.27
N ASP A 30 -15.66 -9.24 -25.40
CA ASP A 30 -14.21 -9.46 -25.49
C ASP A 30 -13.45 -8.19 -25.09
N ASP A 31 -13.88 -7.00 -25.55
CA ASP A 31 -13.29 -5.72 -25.17
C ASP A 31 -13.42 -5.42 -23.67
N VAL A 32 -14.55 -5.72 -23.06
CA VAL A 32 -14.76 -5.52 -21.60
C VAL A 32 -13.88 -6.46 -20.80
N ILE A 33 -13.72 -7.72 -21.22
CA ILE A 33 -12.83 -8.67 -20.53
C ILE A 33 -11.38 -8.21 -20.63
N VAL A 34 -10.89 -7.87 -21.81
CA VAL A 34 -9.52 -7.40 -22.03
C VAL A 34 -9.25 -6.11 -21.23
N MET A 35 -10.19 -5.17 -21.24
CA MET A 35 -10.08 -3.93 -20.48
C MET A 35 -10.03 -4.22 -18.96
N GLY A 36 -10.87 -5.14 -18.48
CA GLY A 36 -10.88 -5.56 -17.07
C GLY A 36 -9.55 -6.20 -16.65
N GLU A 37 -9.01 -7.12 -17.45
CA GLU A 37 -7.73 -7.77 -17.18
C GLU A 37 -6.57 -6.77 -17.20
N THR A 38 -6.53 -5.88 -18.19
CA THR A 38 -5.47 -4.84 -18.30
C THR A 38 -5.52 -3.90 -17.11
N THR A 39 -6.71 -3.39 -16.77
CA THR A 39 -6.89 -2.48 -15.63
C THR A 39 -6.49 -3.14 -14.31
N THR A 40 -6.87 -4.40 -14.10
CA THR A 40 -6.50 -5.15 -12.89
C THR A 40 -5.00 -5.35 -12.80
N LYS A 41 -4.34 -5.64 -13.92
CA LYS A 41 -2.88 -5.81 -13.97
C LYS A 41 -2.17 -4.48 -13.65
N GLU A 42 -2.58 -3.40 -14.29
CA GLU A 42 -2.02 -2.05 -14.05
C GLU A 42 -2.17 -1.62 -12.60
N LEU A 43 -3.35 -1.83 -11.98
CA LEU A 43 -3.58 -1.55 -10.57
C LEU A 43 -2.69 -2.41 -9.67
N SER A 44 -2.54 -3.69 -9.99
CA SER A 44 -1.66 -4.59 -9.23
C SER A 44 -0.20 -4.13 -9.30
N GLU A 45 0.29 -3.73 -10.47
CA GLU A 45 1.65 -3.20 -10.65
C GLU A 45 1.84 -1.88 -9.89
N GLN A 46 0.86 -0.99 -9.91
CA GLN A 46 0.90 0.27 -9.15
C GLN A 46 0.97 0.02 -7.64
N VAL A 47 0.14 -0.86 -7.12
CA VAL A 47 0.15 -1.24 -5.69
C VAL A 47 1.48 -1.88 -5.31
N GLN A 48 2.01 -2.80 -6.12
CA GLN A 48 3.31 -3.41 -5.86
C GLN A 48 4.44 -2.39 -5.85
N ASN A 49 4.48 -1.47 -6.82
CA ASN A 49 5.48 -0.42 -6.88
C ASN A 49 5.39 0.52 -5.67
N PHE A 50 4.19 0.80 -5.21
CA PHE A 50 3.95 1.65 -4.04
C PHE A 50 4.45 0.98 -2.75
N LEU A 51 4.11 -0.29 -2.55
CA LEU A 51 4.60 -1.07 -1.41
C LEU A 51 6.13 -1.22 -1.42
N MET A 52 6.72 -1.45 -2.60
CA MET A 52 8.18 -1.55 -2.74
C MET A 52 8.91 -0.26 -2.37
N ARG A 53 8.34 0.90 -2.70
CA ARG A 53 8.91 2.18 -2.27
C ARG A 53 8.89 2.34 -0.75
N GLY A 54 7.79 1.98 -0.10
CA GLY A 54 7.71 1.97 1.37
C GLY A 54 8.75 1.04 1.99
N TYR A 55 8.91 -0.15 1.41
CA TYR A 55 9.90 -1.14 1.81
C TYR A 55 11.33 -0.59 1.73
N GLU A 56 11.74 -0.12 0.54
CA GLU A 56 13.09 0.42 0.31
C GLU A 56 13.40 1.60 1.22
N THR A 57 12.40 2.42 1.49
CA THR A 57 12.55 3.56 2.38
C THR A 57 12.77 3.18 3.81
N LEU A 58 11.92 2.28 4.30
CA LEU A 58 12.07 1.84 5.67
C LEU A 58 13.42 1.17 5.86
N GLU A 59 13.91 0.42 4.86
CA GLU A 59 15.23 -0.21 4.88
C GLU A 59 16.35 0.82 5.07
N VAL A 60 16.39 1.83 4.19
CA VAL A 60 17.41 2.89 4.24
C VAL A 60 17.32 3.74 5.52
N THR A 61 16.08 4.02 5.96
CA THR A 61 15.85 4.77 7.20
C THR A 61 16.29 3.97 8.43
N ALA A 62 16.00 2.66 8.44
CA ALA A 62 16.43 1.78 9.51
C ALA A 62 17.97 1.75 9.65
N ASP A 63 18.69 1.60 8.55
CA ASP A 63 20.17 1.64 8.56
C ASP A 63 20.70 2.95 9.15
N SER A 64 20.03 4.07 8.81
CA SER A 64 20.41 5.39 9.35
C SER A 64 20.13 5.49 10.85
N VAL A 65 18.98 4.99 11.31
CA VAL A 65 18.63 4.98 12.74
C VAL A 65 19.52 4.04 13.53
N GLU A 66 19.90 2.89 12.99
CA GLU A 66 20.88 1.98 13.60
C GLU A 66 22.22 2.67 13.83
N TYR A 67 22.69 3.40 12.82
CA TYR A 67 23.89 4.22 12.97
C TYR A 67 23.73 5.28 14.08
N MET A 68 22.61 6.02 14.10
CA MET A 68 22.35 7.02 15.12
C MET A 68 22.30 6.43 16.53
N VAL A 69 21.70 5.27 16.70
CA VAL A 69 21.66 4.53 17.98
C VAL A 69 23.08 4.10 18.39
N SER A 70 23.89 3.60 17.46
CA SER A 70 25.28 3.18 17.73
C SER A 70 26.18 4.35 18.15
N GLU A 71 25.92 5.56 17.64
CA GLU A 71 26.62 6.79 18.02
C GLU A 71 26.08 7.40 19.33
N GLY A 72 25.08 6.77 19.96
CA GLY A 72 24.48 7.23 21.22
C GLY A 72 23.61 8.48 21.09
N MET A 73 23.04 8.72 19.91
CA MET A 73 22.14 9.85 19.70
C MET A 73 20.86 9.70 20.54
N SER A 74 20.36 10.83 21.01
CA SER A 74 19.17 10.88 21.86
C SER A 74 17.88 10.54 21.08
N PRO A 75 16.81 10.09 21.74
CA PRO A 75 15.51 9.88 21.10
C PRO A 75 14.99 11.12 20.36
N LYS A 76 15.27 12.33 20.85
CA LYS A 76 14.88 13.58 20.21
C LYS A 76 15.61 13.82 18.88
N GLU A 77 16.87 13.47 18.80
CA GLU A 77 17.65 13.58 17.56
C GLU A 77 17.16 12.57 16.52
N ILE A 78 16.81 11.36 16.96
CA ILE A 78 16.21 10.33 16.11
C ILE A 78 14.81 10.80 15.62
N GLU A 79 13.96 11.31 16.50
CA GLU A 79 12.64 11.84 16.15
C GLU A 79 12.74 13.00 15.14
N TYR A 80 13.70 13.92 15.33
CA TYR A 80 13.95 14.99 14.37
C TYR A 80 14.36 14.47 12.99
N PHE A 81 15.22 13.46 12.97
CA PHE A 81 15.61 12.78 11.73
C PHE A 81 14.40 12.12 11.07
N LEU A 82 13.60 11.35 11.81
CA LEU A 82 12.40 10.71 11.28
C LEU A 82 11.38 11.73 10.76
N THR A 83 11.23 12.87 11.43
CA THR A 83 10.38 13.97 10.96
C THR A 83 10.88 14.54 9.63
N THR A 84 12.19 14.70 9.49
CA THR A 84 12.78 15.19 8.25
C THR A 84 12.57 14.20 7.11
N GLU A 85 12.78 12.91 7.35
CA GLU A 85 12.58 11.87 6.34
C GLU A 85 11.11 11.70 5.99
N SER A 86 10.19 11.72 6.96
CA SER A 86 8.74 11.64 6.73
C SER A 86 8.25 12.78 5.82
N ASN A 87 8.71 14.01 6.06
CA ASN A 87 8.36 15.16 5.23
C ASN A 87 8.91 15.03 3.79
N LYS A 88 10.15 14.59 3.63
CA LYS A 88 10.74 14.33 2.31
C LYS A 88 9.97 13.27 1.53
N PHE A 89 9.45 12.29 2.25
CA PHE A 89 8.64 11.23 1.69
C PHE A 89 7.29 11.74 1.18
N ALA A 90 6.54 12.44 2.03
CA ALA A 90 5.28 13.04 1.67
C ALA A 90 5.40 13.94 0.42
N GLU A 91 6.49 14.73 0.34
CA GLU A 91 6.72 15.61 -0.80
C GLU A 91 7.11 14.89 -2.10
N ARG A 92 7.84 13.78 -2.01
CA ARG A 92 8.49 13.17 -3.18
C ARG A 92 7.77 11.95 -3.73
N ILE A 93 7.07 11.22 -2.87
CA ILE A 93 6.53 9.92 -3.23
C ILE A 93 5.01 9.92 -3.23
N SER A 94 4.38 10.24 -2.12
CA SER A 94 2.93 10.34 -2.01
C SER A 94 2.52 10.93 -0.65
N GLU A 95 1.45 11.72 -0.66
CA GLU A 95 0.75 12.15 0.56
C GLU A 95 0.10 10.97 1.32
N ASP A 96 0.05 9.79 0.69
CA ASP A 96 -0.51 8.56 1.27
C ASP A 96 0.43 7.87 2.27
N PHE A 97 1.70 8.33 2.38
CA PHE A 97 2.62 7.91 3.42
C PHE A 97 2.47 8.80 4.66
N THR A 98 2.05 8.22 5.77
CA THR A 98 1.69 8.96 6.99
C THR A 98 2.79 9.00 8.06
N GLY A 99 4.05 8.92 7.64
CA GLY A 99 5.20 9.10 8.52
C GLY A 99 5.88 7.81 8.95
N ILE A 100 7.13 7.97 9.41
CA ILE A 100 7.95 6.91 9.94
C ILE A 100 7.98 7.06 11.46
N TYR A 101 7.71 5.99 12.16
CA TYR A 101 7.66 5.96 13.62
C TYR A 101 8.21 4.64 14.15
N GLY A 102 8.34 4.52 15.46
CA GLY A 102 8.78 3.27 16.02
C GLY A 102 9.03 3.26 17.53
N TRP A 103 9.46 2.11 18.00
CA TRP A 103 10.02 1.92 19.33
C TRP A 103 11.53 1.77 19.19
N VAL A 104 12.28 2.77 19.62
CA VAL A 104 13.73 2.81 19.42
C VAL A 104 14.43 3.06 20.75
N ASN A 105 15.33 2.16 21.11
CA ASN A 105 16.13 2.24 22.33
C ASN A 105 15.29 2.58 23.59
N GLY A 106 14.15 1.87 23.74
CA GLY A 106 13.29 2.01 24.91
C GLY A 106 12.36 3.24 24.90
N THR A 107 12.23 3.93 23.77
CA THR A 107 11.39 5.14 23.62
C THR A 107 10.57 5.08 22.34
N TYR A 108 9.29 5.50 22.41
CA TYR A 108 8.49 5.73 21.22
C TYR A 108 8.92 7.02 20.55
N VAL A 109 9.15 6.98 19.26
CA VAL A 109 9.53 8.11 18.41
C VAL A 109 8.58 8.18 17.22
N ASP A 110 8.19 9.39 16.82
CA ASP A 110 7.21 9.60 15.75
C ASP A 110 7.61 10.75 14.84
N GLY A 111 7.86 10.44 13.57
CA GLY A 111 8.25 11.41 12.56
C GLY A 111 7.11 12.29 12.04
N TRP A 112 5.87 12.04 12.45
CA TRP A 112 4.72 12.87 12.12
C TRP A 112 4.25 13.76 13.28
N GLY A 113 4.84 13.53 14.47
CA GLY A 113 4.60 14.31 15.68
C GLY A 113 3.36 13.86 16.46
N TRP A 114 2.87 12.65 16.22
CA TRP A 114 1.82 12.09 17.04
C TRP A 114 2.33 11.72 18.43
N VAL A 115 1.60 12.12 19.45
CA VAL A 115 1.86 11.78 20.84
C VAL A 115 0.80 10.79 21.29
N PRO A 116 1.16 9.53 21.57
CA PRO A 116 0.20 8.53 21.98
C PRO A 116 -0.38 8.79 23.37
N ASP A 117 -1.58 8.27 23.62
CA ASP A 117 -2.20 8.26 24.94
C ASP A 117 -1.38 7.43 25.94
N ALA A 118 -1.56 7.70 27.25
CA ALA A 118 -0.76 7.09 28.31
C ALA A 118 -0.89 5.55 28.42
N ASP A 119 -1.95 4.97 27.89
CA ASP A 119 -2.21 3.53 27.83
C ASP A 119 -1.73 2.87 26.53
N TYR A 120 -1.19 3.64 25.59
CA TYR A 120 -0.61 3.11 24.36
C TYR A 120 0.69 2.36 24.66
N VAL A 121 0.73 1.10 24.31
CA VAL A 121 1.91 0.23 24.49
C VAL A 121 2.39 -0.20 23.10
N PRO A 122 3.45 0.42 22.56
CA PRO A 122 3.98 0.12 21.21
C PRO A 122 4.25 -1.38 20.99
N GLN A 123 4.83 -2.05 21.98
CA GLN A 123 5.21 -3.46 21.90
C GLN A 123 4.01 -4.43 21.82
N LYS A 124 2.78 -3.95 22.05
CA LYS A 124 1.54 -4.72 21.89
C LYS A 124 0.84 -4.44 20.57
N ARG A 125 1.36 -3.51 19.77
CA ARG A 125 0.76 -3.16 18.48
C ARG A 125 1.17 -4.17 17.42
N ILE A 126 0.29 -4.36 16.44
CA ILE A 126 0.47 -5.36 15.37
C ILE A 126 1.75 -5.12 14.57
N TRP A 127 2.08 -3.85 14.30
CA TRP A 127 3.29 -3.48 13.58
C TRP A 127 4.58 -3.90 14.31
N TYR A 128 4.58 -3.87 15.65
CA TYR A 128 5.72 -4.32 16.46
C TYR A 128 5.74 -5.85 16.57
N THR A 129 4.62 -6.48 16.94
CA THR A 129 4.58 -7.92 17.19
C THR A 129 4.88 -8.73 15.94
N MET A 130 4.32 -8.36 14.79
CA MET A 130 4.59 -9.03 13.52
C MET A 130 6.03 -8.83 13.04
N ALA A 131 6.61 -7.64 13.24
CA ALA A 131 8.02 -7.42 12.95
C ALA A 131 8.90 -8.36 13.79
N MET A 132 8.63 -8.47 15.10
CA MET A 132 9.38 -9.34 16.00
C MET A 132 9.23 -10.83 15.64
N GLU A 133 8.05 -11.27 15.22
CA GLU A 133 7.81 -12.65 14.74
C GLU A 133 8.58 -12.97 13.45
N ASN A 134 8.84 -11.96 12.61
CA ASN A 134 9.48 -12.11 11.30
C ASN A 134 10.87 -11.45 11.21
N LYS A 135 11.50 -11.17 12.32
CA LYS A 135 12.76 -10.37 12.39
C LYS A 135 13.89 -10.88 11.50
N GLU A 136 13.96 -12.18 11.26
CA GLU A 136 14.98 -12.80 10.41
C GLU A 136 14.77 -12.51 8.89
N ASN A 137 13.60 -12.02 8.51
CA ASN A 137 13.22 -11.77 7.12
C ASN A 137 13.39 -10.30 6.68
N GLY A 138 13.94 -9.43 7.54
CA GLY A 138 14.09 -8.00 7.26
C GLY A 138 12.77 -7.24 7.38
N VAL A 139 12.45 -6.40 6.39
CA VAL A 139 11.20 -5.63 6.41
C VAL A 139 9.99 -6.55 6.23
N THR A 140 9.02 -6.41 7.11
CA THR A 140 7.78 -7.19 7.16
C THR A 140 6.60 -6.34 6.73
N LEU A 141 5.79 -6.84 5.79
CA LEU A 141 4.51 -6.24 5.41
C LEU A 141 3.45 -6.59 6.46
N ILE A 142 2.81 -5.59 7.02
CA ILE A 142 1.73 -5.73 8.00
C ILE A 142 0.39 -5.64 7.25
N PRO A 143 -0.48 -6.66 7.36
CA PRO A 143 -1.78 -6.64 6.69
C PRO A 143 -2.67 -5.51 7.22
N PRO A 144 -3.75 -5.15 6.50
CA PRO A 144 -4.63 -4.06 6.88
C PRO A 144 -5.11 -4.14 8.34
N TYR A 145 -4.97 -3.05 9.07
CA TYR A 145 -5.43 -2.92 10.46
C TYR A 145 -5.90 -1.49 10.77
N VAL A 146 -6.55 -1.30 11.92
CA VAL A 146 -7.01 0.03 12.34
C VAL A 146 -5.86 0.79 13.00
N ASP A 147 -5.51 1.92 12.42
CA ASP A 147 -4.52 2.83 12.97
C ASP A 147 -4.99 3.47 14.29
N ALA A 148 -4.08 3.56 15.25
CA ALA A 148 -4.37 4.13 16.56
C ALA A 148 -4.50 5.65 16.54
N GLN A 149 -3.81 6.31 15.62
CA GLN A 149 -3.80 7.76 15.49
C GLN A 149 -5.06 8.29 14.78
N THR A 150 -5.40 7.69 13.65
CA THR A 150 -6.44 8.22 12.74
C THR A 150 -7.75 7.45 12.81
N GLY A 151 -7.74 6.20 13.30
CA GLY A 151 -8.87 5.29 13.25
C GLY A 151 -9.16 4.72 11.85
N ASN A 152 -8.36 5.04 10.86
CA ASN A 152 -8.49 4.53 9.49
C ASN A 152 -7.88 3.13 9.35
N ILE A 153 -8.26 2.44 8.28
CA ILE A 153 -7.60 1.20 7.90
C ILE A 153 -6.33 1.56 7.13
N ILE A 154 -5.20 1.06 7.59
CA ILE A 154 -3.89 1.25 6.97
C ILE A 154 -3.20 -0.07 6.73
N VAL A 155 -2.20 -0.05 5.86
CA VAL A 155 -1.19 -1.09 5.67
C VAL A 155 0.15 -0.52 6.12
N SER A 156 0.99 -1.29 6.78
CA SER A 156 2.31 -0.82 7.20
C SER A 156 3.40 -1.75 6.71
N VAL A 157 4.61 -1.22 6.65
CA VAL A 157 5.84 -2.01 6.62
C VAL A 157 6.59 -1.76 7.92
N SER A 158 7.22 -2.78 8.49
CA SER A 158 7.98 -2.65 9.73
C SER A 158 9.26 -3.49 9.70
N LYS A 159 10.28 -3.04 10.43
CA LYS A 159 11.59 -3.69 10.51
C LYS A 159 12.12 -3.65 11.94
N VAL A 160 12.62 -4.80 12.41
CA VAL A 160 13.42 -4.88 13.63
C VAL A 160 14.82 -4.40 13.34
N LEU A 161 15.38 -3.55 14.21
CA LEU A 161 16.74 -3.06 14.11
C LEU A 161 17.75 -4.09 14.66
N ASN A 162 19.04 -3.85 14.44
CA ASN A 162 20.11 -4.77 14.79
C ASN A 162 20.26 -5.05 16.30
N ASP A 163 19.68 -4.20 17.16
CA ASP A 163 19.62 -4.45 18.61
C ASP A 163 18.64 -5.58 18.99
N GLY A 164 17.80 -6.02 18.06
CA GLY A 164 16.83 -7.10 18.24
C GLY A 164 15.58 -6.72 19.06
N GLU A 165 15.44 -5.45 19.47
CA GLU A 165 14.35 -4.94 20.32
C GLU A 165 13.69 -3.69 19.72
N SER A 166 14.46 -2.83 19.06
CA SER A 166 13.94 -1.65 18.39
C SER A 166 13.22 -2.02 17.08
N VAL A 167 12.10 -1.36 16.80
CA VAL A 167 11.31 -1.57 15.58
C VAL A 167 10.93 -0.23 15.00
N LEU A 168 11.19 -0.03 13.71
CA LEU A 168 10.63 1.06 12.91
C LEU A 168 9.46 0.58 12.08
N ALA A 169 8.52 1.46 11.83
CA ALA A 169 7.38 1.24 10.96
C ALA A 169 7.08 2.46 10.09
N LEU A 170 6.45 2.21 8.95
CA LEU A 170 5.96 3.21 8.01
C LEU A 170 4.55 2.83 7.58
N ASP A 171 3.60 3.72 7.79
CA ASP A 171 2.21 3.52 7.41
C ASP A 171 1.95 3.97 5.98
N ILE A 172 1.13 3.19 5.31
CA ILE A 172 0.70 3.39 3.92
C ILE A 172 -0.82 3.45 3.93
N THR A 173 -1.36 4.60 3.57
CA THR A 173 -2.82 4.76 3.45
C THR A 173 -3.24 4.42 2.02
N PRO A 174 -4.17 3.49 1.81
CA PRO A 174 -4.66 3.12 0.48
C PRO A 174 -5.56 4.19 -0.14
#